data_7870c2c943211f5621684e5d39d29405
#
_entry.id   7870c2c943211f5621684e5d39d29405
#
_cell.length_a   1.000
_cell.length_b   1.000
_cell.length_c   1.000
_cell.angle_alpha   90.00
_cell.angle_beta   90.00
_cell.angle_gamma   90.00
#
_symmetry.space_group_name_H-M   'P 1'
#
loop_
_entity.id
_entity.type
_entity.pdbx_description
1 polymer ?
#
loop_
_entity_poly.entity_id
_entity_poly.type
_entity_poly.pdbx_seq_one_letter_code
_entity_poly.pdbx_strand_id
1 'polypeptide(L)'
;MKNSVRLALVASMAALPLMVPSAQAQQASAMTFFVTSAGSGKGADLGGLEGADRHCQQLAQAAGSNGKTWHAYLSTQGSGAVNAKDRIGKGPWQNAKGDVIASDVTDLHSANNKISKQTAITEKSTPINGRGDTPNTHDILTGSQPDGTAFAAGEDRTCKNWTSSGEGAAMVGHHDRTGLDDSAAAKSWNASHPSRGQGGGCSQDALKGTGGAGLFYCFAAN
;
A
#
# COMPACT_ATOMS: atom_id res chain seq x y z
N MET A 1 -51.21 -42.85 53.03
CA MET A 1 -49.83 -42.91 52.51
C MET A 1 -49.80 -41.93 51.29
N LYS A 2 -49.21 -40.78 51.48
CA LYS A 2 -49.11 -39.73 50.36
C LYS A 2 -47.68 -39.70 49.89
N ASN A 3 -47.44 -40.18 48.67
CA ASN A 3 -46.11 -40.09 47.99
C ASN A 3 -45.98 -38.75 47.29
N SER A 4 -45.08 -37.90 47.79
CA SER A 4 -44.72 -36.67 47.12
C SER A 4 -43.53 -36.90 46.18
N VAL A 5 -43.75 -36.82 44.86
CA VAL A 5 -42.69 -36.84 43.84
C VAL A 5 -42.08 -35.44 43.76
N ARG A 6 -40.80 -35.29 44.09
CA ARG A 6 -40.04 -34.07 43.90
C ARG A 6 -39.42 -34.06 42.49
N LEU A 7 -39.88 -33.16 41.67
CA LEU A 7 -39.34 -32.87 40.33
C LEU A 7 -38.06 -32.03 40.50
N ALA A 8 -36.92 -32.57 40.16
CA ALA A 8 -35.66 -31.83 40.13
C ALA A 8 -35.51 -31.16 38.76
N LEU A 9 -35.52 -29.81 38.72
CA LEU A 9 -35.19 -29.02 37.53
C LEU A 9 -33.66 -29.03 37.38
N VAL A 10 -33.15 -29.67 36.36
CA VAL A 10 -31.74 -29.55 35.95
C VAL A 10 -31.64 -28.35 35.00
N ALA A 11 -31.08 -27.24 35.48
CA ALA A 11 -30.74 -26.06 34.63
C ALA A 11 -29.47 -26.35 33.85
N SER A 12 -29.60 -26.62 32.57
CA SER A 12 -28.45 -26.72 31.66
C SER A 12 -27.93 -25.31 31.34
N MET A 13 -26.81 -24.94 31.91
CA MET A 13 -26.05 -23.73 31.46
C MET A 13 -25.37 -24.03 30.12
N ALA A 14 -25.90 -23.45 29.04
CA ALA A 14 -25.24 -23.44 27.75
C ALA A 14 -24.05 -22.47 27.83
N ALA A 15 -22.83 -22.99 27.86
CA ALA A 15 -21.63 -22.17 27.72
C ALA A 15 -21.51 -21.71 26.26
N LEU A 16 -21.63 -20.41 26.03
CA LEU A 16 -21.32 -19.78 24.71
C LEU A 16 -19.80 -19.88 24.51
N PRO A 17 -19.33 -20.39 23.34
CA PRO A 17 -17.92 -20.39 23.04
C PRO A 17 -17.43 -18.94 22.83
N LEU A 18 -16.45 -18.52 23.62
CA LEU A 18 -15.70 -17.29 23.40
C LEU A 18 -14.87 -17.46 22.13
N MET A 19 -15.26 -16.80 21.03
CA MET A 19 -14.45 -16.76 19.82
C MET A 19 -13.22 -15.87 20.05
N VAL A 20 -12.06 -16.49 20.28
CA VAL A 20 -10.77 -15.79 20.28
C VAL A 20 -10.34 -15.60 18.83
N PRO A 21 -10.08 -14.36 18.38
CA PRO A 21 -9.61 -14.14 17.02
C PRO A 21 -8.26 -14.85 16.81
N SER A 22 -8.03 -15.37 15.60
CA SER A 22 -6.75 -15.99 15.27
C SER A 22 -5.62 -14.94 15.29
N ALA A 23 -4.37 -15.37 15.55
CA ALA A 23 -3.20 -14.50 15.55
C ALA A 23 -3.05 -13.72 14.21
N GLN A 24 -3.42 -14.33 13.09
CA GLN A 24 -3.45 -13.68 11.78
C GLN A 24 -4.48 -12.55 11.69
N ALA A 25 -5.68 -12.72 12.23
CA ALA A 25 -6.69 -11.67 12.27
C ALA A 25 -6.26 -10.49 13.16
N GLN A 26 -5.52 -10.77 14.21
CA GLN A 26 -4.98 -9.77 15.12
C GLN A 26 -3.83 -8.98 14.49
N GLN A 27 -2.95 -9.63 13.74
CA GLN A 27 -1.88 -8.97 12.96
C GLN A 27 -2.45 -8.11 11.83
N ALA A 28 -3.41 -8.60 11.06
CA ALA A 28 -4.08 -7.83 10.02
C ALA A 28 -4.79 -6.59 10.57
N SER A 29 -5.42 -6.69 11.74
CA SER A 29 -6.09 -5.55 12.40
C SER A 29 -5.10 -4.47 12.88
N ALA A 30 -3.85 -4.85 13.18
CA ALA A 30 -2.79 -3.92 13.60
C ALA A 30 -2.05 -3.29 12.41
N MET A 31 -2.16 -3.85 11.21
CA MET A 31 -1.52 -3.32 10.00
C MET A 31 -1.98 -1.88 9.71
N THR A 32 -1.02 -1.00 9.37
CA THR A 32 -1.26 0.38 8.96
C THR A 32 -0.50 0.77 7.70
N PHE A 33 0.26 -0.16 7.12
CA PHE A 33 1.02 0.00 5.88
C PHE A 33 1.08 -1.32 5.11
N PHE A 34 0.95 -1.26 3.78
CA PHE A 34 1.27 -2.36 2.88
C PHE A 34 1.56 -1.84 1.46
N VAL A 35 2.15 -2.70 0.63
CA VAL A 35 2.17 -2.52 -0.84
C VAL A 35 1.07 -3.39 -1.43
N THR A 36 0.32 -2.87 -2.39
CA THR A 36 -0.79 -3.63 -3.00
C THR A 36 -0.31 -4.96 -3.59
N SER A 37 -1.00 -6.07 -3.31
CA SER A 37 -0.65 -7.37 -3.90
C SER A 37 -1.00 -7.47 -5.39
N ALA A 38 -1.80 -6.52 -5.88
CA ALA A 38 -2.19 -6.40 -7.29
C ALA A 38 -2.42 -4.92 -7.63
N GLY A 39 -2.08 -4.51 -8.84
CA GLY A 39 -2.49 -3.23 -9.39
C GLY A 39 -3.92 -3.25 -9.93
N SER A 40 -4.35 -2.15 -10.55
CA SER A 40 -5.69 -2.05 -11.16
C SER A 40 -5.90 -2.99 -12.37
N GLY A 41 -4.82 -3.53 -12.93
CA GLY A 41 -4.81 -4.26 -14.19
C GLY A 41 -4.88 -3.35 -15.44
N LYS A 42 -4.99 -2.03 -15.23
CA LYS A 42 -5.05 -0.99 -16.28
C LYS A 42 -3.82 -0.07 -16.24
N GLY A 43 -2.67 -0.60 -15.83
CA GLY A 43 -1.46 0.20 -15.65
C GLY A 43 -1.64 1.26 -14.56
N ALA A 44 -1.30 2.51 -14.89
CA ALA A 44 -1.46 3.64 -13.98
C ALA A 44 -2.84 4.32 -14.06
N ASP A 45 -3.80 3.82 -14.84
CA ASP A 45 -5.20 4.21 -14.72
C ASP A 45 -5.81 3.53 -13.49
N LEU A 46 -5.83 4.26 -12.40
CA LEU A 46 -6.35 3.83 -11.10
C LEU A 46 -7.77 4.37 -10.84
N GLY A 47 -8.32 5.18 -11.77
CA GLY A 47 -9.55 5.94 -11.56
C GLY A 47 -9.34 7.15 -10.63
N GLY A 48 -8.17 7.81 -10.76
CA GLY A 48 -7.74 8.92 -9.92
C GLY A 48 -7.36 8.51 -8.51
N LEU A 49 -7.18 9.49 -7.63
CA LEU A 49 -6.87 9.22 -6.20
C LEU A 49 -7.98 8.43 -5.51
N GLU A 50 -9.23 8.76 -5.78
CA GLU A 50 -10.38 8.06 -5.19
C GLU A 50 -10.42 6.58 -5.59
N GLY A 51 -10.10 6.26 -6.84
CA GLY A 51 -10.02 4.87 -7.31
C GLY A 51 -8.90 4.10 -6.62
N ALA A 52 -7.73 4.73 -6.47
CA ALA A 52 -6.60 4.15 -5.75
C ALA A 52 -6.91 3.92 -4.26
N ASP A 53 -7.57 4.89 -3.60
CA ASP A 53 -7.99 4.75 -2.19
C ASP A 53 -9.00 3.62 -2.00
N ARG A 54 -10.00 3.52 -2.90
CA ARG A 54 -10.93 2.39 -2.88
C ARG A 54 -10.21 1.04 -3.04
N HIS A 55 -9.19 0.98 -3.89
CA HIS A 55 -8.39 -0.24 -4.07
C HIS A 55 -7.62 -0.59 -2.79
N CYS A 56 -6.95 0.38 -2.15
CA CYS A 56 -6.31 0.20 -0.85
C CYS A 56 -7.31 -0.31 0.20
N GLN A 57 -8.48 0.32 0.28
CA GLN A 57 -9.52 -0.04 1.24
C GLN A 57 -10.03 -1.47 1.03
N GLN A 58 -10.27 -1.87 -0.21
CA GLN A 58 -10.74 -3.21 -0.55
C GLN A 58 -9.71 -4.29 -0.20
N LEU A 59 -8.43 -4.07 -0.54
CA LEU A 59 -7.36 -5.02 -0.20
C LEU A 59 -7.18 -5.15 1.31
N ALA A 60 -7.18 -4.04 2.04
CA ALA A 60 -7.08 -4.03 3.49
C ALA A 60 -8.24 -4.79 4.15
N GLN A 61 -9.47 -4.54 3.70
CA GLN A 61 -10.66 -5.25 4.22
C GLN A 61 -10.62 -6.74 3.90
N ALA A 62 -10.23 -7.12 2.70
CA ALA A 62 -10.07 -8.53 2.30
C ALA A 62 -9.01 -9.26 3.13
N ALA A 63 -7.99 -8.53 3.62
CA ALA A 63 -6.99 -9.06 4.54
C ALA A 63 -7.43 -9.03 6.02
N GLY A 64 -8.64 -8.54 6.34
CA GLY A 64 -9.16 -8.47 7.70
C GLY A 64 -8.81 -7.18 8.47
N SER A 65 -8.20 -6.19 7.83
CA SER A 65 -7.94 -4.88 8.42
C SER A 65 -9.17 -3.97 8.29
N ASN A 66 -10.09 -4.14 9.23
CA ASN A 66 -11.33 -3.36 9.28
C ASN A 66 -11.21 -2.15 10.21
N GLY A 67 -12.09 -1.16 10.03
CA GLY A 67 -12.19 0.00 10.92
C GLY A 67 -11.14 1.10 10.69
N LYS A 68 -10.31 0.98 9.63
CA LYS A 68 -9.35 2.03 9.22
C LYS A 68 -9.74 2.62 7.88
N THR A 69 -9.39 3.90 7.68
CA THR A 69 -9.46 4.57 6.38
C THR A 69 -8.10 4.43 5.69
N TRP A 70 -8.09 3.89 4.49
CA TRP A 70 -6.88 3.62 3.74
C TRP A 70 -6.72 4.56 2.56
N HIS A 71 -5.57 5.19 2.46
CA HIS A 71 -5.21 6.05 1.33
C HIS A 71 -3.97 5.52 0.60
N ALA A 72 -3.99 5.68 -0.72
CA ALA A 72 -2.84 5.45 -1.56
C ALA A 72 -1.82 6.58 -1.38
N TYR A 73 -0.53 6.25 -1.25
CA TYR A 73 0.56 7.21 -1.27
C TYR A 73 0.83 7.65 -2.71
N LEU A 74 0.05 8.58 -3.19
CA LEU A 74 0.10 9.09 -4.55
C LEU A 74 -0.04 10.62 -4.55
N SER A 75 0.85 11.33 -5.25
CA SER A 75 0.69 12.75 -5.53
C SER A 75 -0.07 12.96 -6.84
N THR A 76 -0.64 14.16 -7.00
CA THR A 76 -1.16 14.65 -8.29
C THR A 76 -0.36 15.86 -8.77
N GLN A 77 -0.61 16.36 -9.98
CA GLN A 77 0.04 17.54 -10.53
C GLN A 77 -0.98 18.57 -11.07
N GLY A 78 -0.52 19.79 -11.29
CA GLY A 78 -1.31 20.87 -11.87
C GLY A 78 -2.07 21.70 -10.84
N SER A 79 -3.13 22.37 -11.27
CA SER A 79 -3.96 23.19 -10.38
C SER A 79 -4.65 22.31 -9.33
N GLY A 80 -4.48 22.63 -8.04
CA GLY A 80 -5.00 21.82 -6.95
C GLY A 80 -4.21 20.52 -6.70
N ALA A 81 -2.92 20.49 -7.07
CA ALA A 81 -2.05 19.34 -6.81
C ALA A 81 -2.09 18.92 -5.34
N VAL A 82 -2.11 17.61 -5.11
CA VAL A 82 -2.15 16.99 -3.79
C VAL A 82 -0.81 16.31 -3.54
N ASN A 83 -0.22 16.53 -2.36
CA ASN A 83 1.00 15.85 -1.95
C ASN A 83 0.66 14.47 -1.37
N ALA A 84 1.43 13.45 -1.74
CA ALA A 84 1.26 12.11 -1.19
C ALA A 84 1.39 12.08 0.33
N LYS A 85 2.35 12.82 0.90
CA LYS A 85 2.60 12.88 2.34
C LYS A 85 1.44 13.43 3.18
N ASP A 86 0.60 14.30 2.57
CA ASP A 86 -0.50 14.93 3.29
C ASP A 86 -1.77 14.05 3.35
N ARG A 87 -1.75 12.90 2.65
CA ARG A 87 -2.88 11.99 2.52
C ARG A 87 -2.87 10.84 3.51
N ILE A 88 -1.72 10.49 4.04
CA ILE A 88 -1.46 9.21 4.70
C ILE A 88 -1.60 9.24 6.23
N GLY A 89 -2.08 10.34 6.81
CA GLY A 89 -2.18 10.48 8.28
C GLY A 89 -0.84 10.83 8.93
N LYS A 90 -0.67 10.47 10.20
CA LYS A 90 0.46 10.91 11.02
C LYS A 90 1.42 9.78 11.44
N GLY A 91 1.03 8.51 11.26
CA GLY A 91 1.77 7.36 11.76
C GLY A 91 1.50 7.05 13.25
N PRO A 92 2.20 6.15 13.89
CA PRO A 92 3.20 5.28 13.26
C PRO A 92 2.59 4.28 12.27
N TRP A 93 3.38 3.84 11.31
CA TRP A 93 2.93 2.83 10.35
C TRP A 93 3.73 1.54 10.50
N GLN A 94 3.02 0.43 10.47
CA GLN A 94 3.59 -0.91 10.51
C GLN A 94 2.95 -1.83 9.48
N ASN A 95 3.73 -2.78 9.00
CA ASN A 95 3.26 -3.78 8.05
C ASN A 95 2.41 -4.88 8.73
N ALA A 96 1.94 -5.84 7.94
CA ALA A 96 1.12 -6.94 8.43
C ALA A 96 1.86 -7.93 9.36
N LYS A 97 3.18 -7.83 9.48
CA LYS A 97 3.99 -8.63 10.44
C LYS A 97 4.31 -7.86 11.72
N GLY A 98 3.89 -6.58 11.82
CA GLY A 98 4.17 -5.72 12.96
C GLY A 98 5.49 -4.97 12.87
N ASP A 99 6.23 -5.07 11.73
CA ASP A 99 7.45 -4.28 11.55
C ASP A 99 7.07 -2.82 11.34
N VAL A 100 7.60 -1.93 12.18
CA VAL A 100 7.39 -0.49 12.06
C VAL A 100 8.17 0.04 10.87
N ILE A 101 7.48 0.70 9.94
CA ILE A 101 8.04 1.29 8.72
C ILE A 101 8.57 2.69 8.98
N ALA A 102 7.80 3.48 9.71
CA ALA A 102 8.16 4.83 10.14
C ALA A 102 7.29 5.25 11.33
N SER A 103 7.84 6.11 12.19
CA SER A 103 7.14 6.65 13.36
C SER A 103 6.17 7.77 13.00
N ASP A 104 6.49 8.55 11.97
CA ASP A 104 5.74 9.70 11.50
C ASP A 104 6.11 10.08 10.06
N VAL A 105 5.49 11.14 9.52
CA VAL A 105 5.73 11.64 8.16
C VAL A 105 7.18 12.09 7.95
N THR A 106 7.82 12.69 8.95
CA THR A 106 9.21 13.14 8.85
C THR A 106 10.18 11.97 8.79
N ASP A 107 9.97 10.98 9.65
CA ASP A 107 10.74 9.73 9.66
C ASP A 107 10.57 8.95 8.34
N LEU A 108 9.34 8.87 7.81
CA LEU A 108 9.05 8.20 6.54
C LEU A 108 9.85 8.78 5.37
N HIS A 109 10.05 10.11 5.34
CA HIS A 109 10.79 10.79 4.27
C HIS A 109 12.28 11.02 4.62
N SER A 110 12.76 10.45 5.70
CA SER A 110 14.16 10.46 6.12
C SER A 110 14.91 9.21 5.61
N ALA A 111 16.22 9.19 5.84
CA ALA A 111 17.04 8.00 5.62
C ALA A 111 16.76 6.87 6.63
N ASN A 112 16.04 7.15 7.71
CA ASN A 112 15.81 6.20 8.81
C ASN A 112 14.60 5.31 8.61
N ASN A 113 13.68 5.62 7.68
CA ASN A 113 12.52 4.78 7.40
C ASN A 113 12.97 3.35 7.05
N LYS A 114 12.12 2.38 7.37
CA LYS A 114 12.45 0.96 7.27
C LYS A 114 11.86 0.28 6.02
N ILE A 115 11.45 1.05 5.00
CA ILE A 115 11.03 0.49 3.72
C ILE A 115 12.21 -0.23 3.06
N SER A 116 12.03 -1.52 2.81
CA SER A 116 13.02 -2.41 2.20
C SER A 116 12.31 -3.61 1.58
N LYS A 117 13.02 -4.46 0.82
CA LYS A 117 12.47 -5.71 0.27
C LYS A 117 11.83 -6.61 1.34
N GLN A 118 12.32 -6.56 2.59
CA GLN A 118 11.83 -7.40 3.68
C GLN A 118 10.58 -6.84 4.36
N THR A 119 10.43 -5.52 4.38
CA THR A 119 9.38 -4.83 5.16
C THR A 119 8.25 -4.28 4.29
N ALA A 120 8.53 -3.95 3.01
CA ALA A 120 7.53 -3.54 2.03
C ALA A 120 6.79 -4.76 1.49
N ILE A 121 5.95 -5.35 2.32
CA ILE A 121 5.16 -6.55 2.03
C ILE A 121 3.71 -6.19 1.69
N THR A 122 3.00 -7.16 1.12
CA THR A 122 1.59 -6.98 0.75
C THR A 122 0.67 -7.04 1.98
N GLU A 123 -0.60 -6.66 1.78
CA GLU A 123 -1.68 -6.84 2.77
C GLU A 123 -1.86 -8.30 3.20
N LYS A 124 -1.37 -9.26 2.39
CA LYS A 124 -1.39 -10.72 2.67
C LYS A 124 -0.15 -11.21 3.39
N SER A 125 0.69 -10.30 3.89
CA SER A 125 1.99 -10.63 4.51
C SER A 125 2.98 -11.34 3.57
N THR A 126 2.82 -11.22 2.26
CA THR A 126 3.71 -11.84 1.27
C THR A 126 4.75 -10.83 0.77
N PRO A 127 6.00 -11.27 0.51
CA PRO A 127 7.01 -10.40 -0.09
C PRO A 127 6.63 -10.02 -1.52
N ILE A 128 7.18 -8.89 -1.98
CA ILE A 128 7.10 -8.44 -3.37
C ILE A 128 8.44 -8.69 -4.03
N ASN A 129 8.42 -9.11 -5.27
CA ASN A 129 9.62 -9.32 -6.04
C ASN A 129 10.38 -8.00 -6.20
N GLY A 130 11.68 -8.05 -5.93
CA GLY A 130 12.61 -6.95 -6.08
C GLY A 130 13.39 -7.04 -7.39
N ARG A 131 14.37 -6.14 -7.56
CA ARG A 131 15.33 -6.18 -8.64
C ARG A 131 16.12 -7.51 -8.59
N GLY A 132 16.20 -8.18 -9.72
CA GLY A 132 16.84 -9.50 -9.86
C GLY A 132 15.91 -10.69 -9.68
N ASP A 133 14.69 -10.49 -9.19
CA ASP A 133 13.66 -11.53 -9.18
C ASP A 133 12.90 -11.58 -10.52
N THR A 134 12.18 -12.67 -10.76
CA THR A 134 11.37 -12.86 -11.98
C THR A 134 9.93 -13.19 -11.59
N PRO A 135 8.93 -12.36 -12.00
CA PRO A 135 9.09 -11.05 -12.63
C PRO A 135 9.67 -10.01 -11.68
N ASN A 136 10.40 -9.02 -12.22
CA ASN A 136 10.77 -7.83 -11.44
C ASN A 136 9.55 -6.95 -11.25
N THR A 137 9.22 -6.57 -10.00
CA THR A 137 8.07 -5.72 -9.66
C THR A 137 8.43 -4.65 -8.61
N HIS A 138 9.71 -4.21 -8.59
CA HIS A 138 10.20 -3.31 -7.56
C HIS A 138 9.77 -1.86 -7.72
N ASP A 139 9.35 -1.45 -8.91
CA ASP A 139 8.84 -0.11 -9.20
C ASP A 139 7.43 0.07 -8.64
N ILE A 140 7.28 0.96 -7.69
CA ILE A 140 6.03 1.29 -7.02
C ILE A 140 5.58 2.68 -7.44
N LEU A 141 4.34 2.83 -7.91
CA LEU A 141 3.75 4.11 -8.32
C LEU A 141 3.66 5.07 -7.13
N THR A 142 4.07 6.33 -7.33
CA THR A 142 4.00 7.37 -6.28
C THR A 142 3.64 8.75 -6.83
N GLY A 143 4.15 9.12 -8.01
CA GLY A 143 4.00 10.48 -8.57
C GLY A 143 4.57 11.58 -7.68
N SER A 144 5.51 11.24 -6.80
CA SER A 144 5.93 12.07 -5.67
C SER A 144 7.40 12.44 -5.77
N GLN A 145 7.77 13.61 -5.26
CA GLN A 145 9.16 13.99 -4.98
C GLN A 145 9.70 13.22 -3.76
N PRO A 146 11.02 13.19 -3.52
CA PRO A 146 11.61 12.46 -2.38
C PRO A 146 11.03 12.83 -1.02
N ASP A 147 10.63 14.09 -0.83
CA ASP A 147 10.05 14.62 0.41
C ASP A 147 8.52 14.38 0.53
N GLY A 148 7.93 13.66 -0.41
CA GLY A 148 6.50 13.37 -0.45
C GLY A 148 5.62 14.47 -1.03
N THR A 149 6.21 15.56 -1.55
CA THR A 149 5.45 16.62 -2.22
C THR A 149 5.14 16.29 -3.68
N ALA A 150 4.15 16.96 -4.24
CA ALA A 150 3.80 16.92 -5.64
C ALA A 150 4.90 17.56 -6.50
N PHE A 151 5.07 17.11 -7.75
CA PHE A 151 5.86 17.81 -8.73
C PHE A 151 5.13 19.07 -9.18
N ALA A 152 5.89 20.12 -9.53
CA ALA A 152 5.33 21.30 -10.18
C ALA A 152 4.63 20.94 -11.50
N ALA A 153 3.74 21.81 -11.97
CA ALA A 153 3.14 21.66 -13.28
C ALA A 153 4.23 21.64 -14.38
N GLY A 154 4.09 20.75 -15.36
CA GLY A 154 5.08 20.55 -16.42
C GLY A 154 4.99 19.13 -16.97
N GLU A 155 6.14 18.47 -17.10
CA GLU A 155 6.20 17.08 -17.56
C GLU A 155 5.39 16.15 -16.64
N ASP A 156 4.52 15.34 -17.25
CA ASP A 156 3.63 14.45 -16.50
C ASP A 156 4.43 13.38 -15.72
N ARG A 157 4.19 13.32 -14.42
CA ARG A 157 4.78 12.35 -13.47
C ARG A 157 3.73 11.51 -12.74
N THR A 158 2.48 11.61 -13.19
CA THR A 158 1.31 11.06 -12.48
C THR A 158 0.35 10.31 -13.41
N CYS A 159 0.74 10.06 -14.66
CA CYS A 159 -0.14 9.47 -15.65
C CYS A 159 -1.51 10.17 -15.70
N LYS A 160 -1.48 11.50 -15.92
CA LYS A 160 -2.67 12.36 -15.93
C LYS A 160 -3.50 12.24 -14.64
N ASN A 161 -2.80 12.34 -13.51
CA ASN A 161 -3.40 12.20 -12.18
C ASN A 161 -4.11 10.84 -11.99
N TRP A 162 -3.45 9.76 -12.43
CA TRP A 162 -3.88 8.37 -12.26
C TRP A 162 -5.13 8.01 -13.07
N THR A 163 -5.30 8.65 -14.23
CA THR A 163 -6.43 8.42 -15.14
C THR A 163 -6.00 8.00 -16.55
N SER A 164 -4.71 7.72 -16.76
CA SER A 164 -4.15 7.32 -18.06
C SER A 164 -3.50 5.95 -17.98
N SER A 165 -3.79 5.12 -18.97
CA SER A 165 -3.11 3.83 -19.24
C SER A 165 -2.31 3.86 -20.56
N GLY A 166 -1.96 5.04 -21.06
CA GLY A 166 -1.24 5.23 -22.33
C GLY A 166 -0.15 6.28 -22.21
N GLU A 167 -0.41 7.45 -22.76
CA GLU A 167 0.51 8.59 -22.74
C GLU A 167 0.79 9.11 -21.34
N GLY A 168 1.95 9.74 -21.16
CA GLY A 168 2.43 10.28 -19.90
C GLY A 168 3.47 9.38 -19.25
N ALA A 169 3.79 9.68 -18.02
CA ALA A 169 4.66 8.89 -17.17
C ALA A 169 4.22 8.97 -15.71
N ALA A 170 4.58 7.97 -14.92
CA ALA A 170 4.45 8.00 -13.47
C ALA A 170 5.84 8.04 -12.83
N MET A 171 6.08 8.89 -11.84
CA MET A 171 7.22 8.73 -10.96
C MET A 171 7.02 7.45 -10.14
N VAL A 172 8.06 6.63 -10.08
CA VAL A 172 8.10 5.39 -9.30
C VAL A 172 9.21 5.43 -8.27
N GLY A 173 9.07 4.64 -7.21
CA GLY A 173 10.11 4.37 -6.24
C GLY A 173 10.43 2.88 -6.15
N HIS A 174 11.61 2.54 -5.65
CA HIS A 174 12.07 1.16 -5.49
C HIS A 174 11.84 0.69 -4.06
N HIS A 175 10.84 -0.17 -3.85
CA HIS A 175 10.54 -0.67 -2.51
C HIS A 175 11.70 -1.45 -1.87
N ASP A 176 12.55 -2.06 -2.69
CA ASP A 176 13.71 -2.83 -2.28
C ASP A 176 14.99 -2.01 -2.15
N ARG A 177 14.92 -0.70 -2.44
CA ARG A 177 16.04 0.26 -2.43
C ARG A 177 17.22 -0.17 -3.28
N THR A 178 16.96 -0.86 -4.38
CA THR A 178 17.97 -1.35 -5.31
C THR A 178 17.75 -0.72 -6.69
N GLY A 179 18.76 -0.08 -7.25
CA GLY A 179 18.70 0.54 -8.58
C GLY A 179 19.85 0.09 -9.49
N LEU A 180 20.08 0.86 -10.55
CA LEU A 180 21.16 0.61 -11.51
C LEU A 180 22.54 0.99 -10.94
N ASP A 181 22.55 1.91 -9.97
CA ASP A 181 23.73 2.44 -9.30
C ASP A 181 23.43 2.73 -7.81
N ASP A 182 24.39 3.31 -7.12
CA ASP A 182 24.30 3.63 -5.70
C ASP A 182 23.79 5.04 -5.40
N SER A 183 23.26 5.76 -6.39
CA SER A 183 22.73 7.11 -6.21
C SER A 183 21.52 7.13 -5.26
N ALA A 184 21.28 8.27 -4.64
CA ALA A 184 20.12 8.48 -3.78
C ALA A 184 18.79 8.27 -4.55
N ALA A 185 18.75 8.68 -5.82
CA ALA A 185 17.59 8.44 -6.68
C ALA A 185 17.37 6.95 -6.92
N ALA A 186 18.40 6.21 -7.33
CA ALA A 186 18.32 4.77 -7.58
C ALA A 186 17.87 3.96 -6.35
N LYS A 187 18.15 4.47 -5.15
CA LYS A 187 17.75 3.86 -3.85
C LYS A 187 16.52 4.50 -3.21
N SER A 188 15.86 5.42 -3.91
CA SER A 188 14.67 6.08 -3.38
C SER A 188 13.46 5.16 -3.39
N TRP A 189 12.80 5.01 -2.24
CA TRP A 189 11.59 4.20 -2.13
C TRP A 189 10.38 4.84 -2.82
N ASN A 190 10.39 6.18 -3.03
CA ASN A 190 9.25 6.93 -3.55
C ASN A 190 9.53 7.81 -4.76
N ALA A 191 10.80 8.04 -5.13
CA ALA A 191 11.15 8.97 -6.22
C ALA A 191 12.44 8.55 -6.93
N SER A 192 12.43 7.41 -7.61
CA SER A 192 13.60 6.88 -8.29
C SER A 192 13.71 7.35 -9.73
N HIS A 193 12.72 7.06 -10.56
CA HIS A 193 12.68 7.46 -11.96
C HIS A 193 11.24 7.49 -12.51
N PRO A 194 10.99 8.18 -13.63
CA PRO A 194 9.70 8.06 -14.32
C PRO A 194 9.60 6.72 -15.05
N SER A 195 8.39 6.18 -15.12
CA SER A 195 8.06 5.05 -15.98
C SER A 195 8.23 5.41 -17.46
N ARG A 196 8.48 4.42 -18.31
CA ARG A 196 8.76 4.59 -19.75
C ARG A 196 8.16 3.44 -20.56
N GLY A 197 7.82 3.70 -21.81
CA GLY A 197 7.37 2.68 -22.73
C GLY A 197 6.98 3.27 -24.08
N GLN A 198 6.84 2.40 -25.09
CA GLN A 198 6.34 2.81 -26.39
C GLN A 198 4.87 3.27 -26.27
N GLY A 199 4.57 4.47 -26.76
CA GLY A 199 3.23 5.07 -26.62
C GLY A 199 2.97 5.70 -25.25
N GLY A 200 4.00 5.81 -24.37
CA GLY A 200 3.93 6.38 -23.02
C GLY A 200 4.21 5.35 -21.93
N GLY A 201 4.48 5.85 -20.73
CA GLY A 201 4.90 5.05 -19.57
C GLY A 201 3.76 4.56 -18.68
N CYS A 202 2.48 4.76 -19.04
CA CYS A 202 1.35 4.54 -18.14
C CYS A 202 0.61 3.21 -18.35
N SER A 203 0.87 2.51 -19.47
CA SER A 203 0.23 1.22 -19.73
C SER A 203 0.77 0.12 -18.81
N GLN A 204 -0.02 -0.95 -18.61
CA GLN A 204 0.41 -2.09 -17.81
C GLN A 204 1.70 -2.72 -18.33
N ASP A 205 1.85 -2.81 -19.67
CA ASP A 205 3.04 -3.38 -20.29
C ASP A 205 4.26 -2.45 -20.19
N ALA A 206 4.06 -1.13 -20.30
CA ALA A 206 5.10 -0.16 -20.06
C ALA A 206 5.64 -0.23 -18.63
N LEU A 207 4.75 -0.31 -17.64
CA LEU A 207 5.14 -0.47 -16.22
C LEU A 207 5.92 -1.76 -15.99
N LYS A 208 5.47 -2.88 -16.57
CA LYS A 208 6.21 -4.16 -16.52
C LYS A 208 7.58 -4.05 -17.18
N GLY A 209 7.67 -3.33 -18.27
CA GLY A 209 8.91 -3.14 -19.03
C GLY A 209 9.98 -2.35 -18.27
N THR A 210 9.60 -1.56 -17.26
CA THR A 210 10.52 -0.80 -16.40
C THR A 210 10.79 -1.44 -15.05
N GLY A 211 10.14 -2.55 -14.74
CA GLY A 211 10.34 -3.27 -13.47
C GLY A 211 9.22 -3.09 -12.47
N GLY A 212 8.04 -2.70 -12.92
CA GLY A 212 6.84 -2.53 -12.10
C GLY A 212 5.72 -3.50 -12.45
N ALA A 213 4.60 -3.35 -11.77
CA ALA A 213 3.36 -4.08 -12.03
C ALA A 213 2.12 -3.21 -11.82
N GLY A 214 2.28 -1.89 -11.70
CA GLY A 214 1.20 -0.96 -11.34
C GLY A 214 0.83 -1.04 -9.86
N LEU A 215 1.76 -1.48 -9.00
CA LEU A 215 1.58 -1.54 -7.55
C LEU A 215 1.81 -0.16 -6.93
N PHE A 216 1.22 0.08 -5.77
CA PHE A 216 1.38 1.31 -5.01
C PHE A 216 1.28 1.05 -3.50
N TYR A 217 1.79 1.99 -2.70
CA TYR A 217 1.75 1.91 -1.25
C TYR A 217 0.39 2.35 -0.72
N CYS A 218 -0.09 1.67 0.30
CA CYS A 218 -1.30 2.00 1.04
C CYS A 218 -0.97 2.26 2.51
N PHE A 219 -1.53 3.34 3.05
CA PHE A 219 -1.34 3.76 4.44
C PHE A 219 -2.69 3.98 5.11
N ALA A 220 -2.82 3.59 6.37
CA ALA A 220 -3.95 3.97 7.19
C ALA A 220 -3.80 5.44 7.59
N ALA A 221 -4.82 6.25 7.32
CA ALA A 221 -4.83 7.68 7.57
C ALA A 221 -5.34 8.06 8.97
N ASN A 222 -5.89 7.09 9.72
CA ASN A 222 -6.44 7.23 11.08
C ASN A 222 -6.02 6.09 11.99
#